data_fd82ff7704f5321e3101917882faabf2
#
_entry.id   fd82ff7704f5321e3101917882faabf2
#
_cell.length_a   1.000
_cell.length_b   1.000
_cell.length_c   1.000
_cell.angle_alpha   90.00
_cell.angle_beta   90.00
_cell.angle_gamma   90.00
#
_symmetry.space_group_name_H-M   'P 1'
#
loop_
_entity.id
_entity.type
_entity.pdbx_description
1 polymer ?
#
loop_
_entity_poly.entity_id
_entity_poly.type
_entity_poly.pdbx_seq_one_letter_code
_entity_poly.pdbx_strand_id
1 'polypeptide(L)'
;MKVTNVEVPKKTTTELVTNAEELKIRMAEVRAAQTTFSTFTQEQVDHIFKEASIAANVARIPLAKLAVEETGMGLVEDKVIKNHYASEYIYNAYKNSQTVGVFEHDQAGGIS
;
A
#
# COMPACT_ATOMS: atom_id res chain seq x y z
N MET A 1 9.84 -5.86 -14.22
CA MET A 1 9.77 -7.14 -13.56
C MET A 1 8.36 -7.49 -13.17
N LYS A 2 7.98 -8.69 -13.39
CA LYS A 2 6.63 -9.17 -13.16
C LYS A 2 6.55 -9.88 -11.82
N VAL A 3 5.68 -9.42 -10.93
CA VAL A 3 5.41 -10.10 -9.65
C VAL A 3 4.27 -11.09 -9.90
N THR A 4 4.58 -12.14 -10.67
CA THR A 4 3.54 -13.03 -11.17
C THR A 4 3.28 -14.27 -10.35
N ASN A 5 4.16 -14.56 -9.40
CA ASN A 5 4.08 -15.81 -8.66
C ASN A 5 3.42 -15.67 -7.29
N VAL A 6 2.87 -14.51 -7.00
CA VAL A 6 2.14 -14.29 -5.77
C VAL A 6 0.68 -14.61 -6.05
N GLU A 7 0.26 -15.76 -5.60
CA GLU A 7 -1.16 -16.11 -5.66
C GLU A 7 -1.90 -15.38 -4.56
N VAL A 8 -2.78 -14.49 -4.97
CA VAL A 8 -3.70 -13.84 -4.05
C VAL A 8 -4.95 -14.69 -4.00
N PRO A 9 -5.37 -15.14 -2.82
CA PRO A 9 -6.63 -15.89 -2.69
C PRO A 9 -7.79 -15.08 -3.23
N LYS A 10 -8.49 -15.62 -4.20
CA LYS A 10 -9.54 -14.90 -4.94
C LYS A 10 -10.78 -14.56 -4.10
N LYS A 11 -10.92 -15.19 -2.94
CA LYS A 11 -12.12 -15.08 -2.12
C LYS A 11 -12.20 -13.87 -1.22
N THR A 12 -11.11 -13.18 -1.03
CA THR A 12 -10.95 -12.45 0.23
C THR A 12 -10.95 -10.96 0.09
N THR A 13 -10.80 -10.46 -1.13
CA THR A 13 -10.55 -9.04 -1.32
C THR A 13 -11.81 -8.18 -1.25
N THR A 14 -12.99 -8.78 -1.42
CA THR A 14 -14.23 -8.00 -1.49
C THR A 14 -15.24 -8.35 -0.41
N GLU A 15 -15.05 -9.45 0.30
CA GLU A 15 -15.98 -9.85 1.35
C GLU A 15 -15.72 -9.07 2.63
N LEU A 16 -16.79 -8.54 3.21
CA LEU A 16 -16.71 -7.83 4.48
C LEU A 16 -16.56 -8.83 5.62
N VAL A 17 -15.71 -8.47 6.57
CA VAL A 17 -15.55 -9.23 7.81
C VAL A 17 -16.68 -8.81 8.76
N THR A 18 -17.48 -9.77 9.18
CA THR A 18 -18.64 -9.48 10.03
C THR A 18 -18.59 -10.13 11.41
N ASN A 19 -17.64 -11.02 11.66
CA ASN A 19 -17.49 -11.67 12.96
C ASN A 19 -16.03 -12.02 13.24
N ALA A 20 -15.76 -12.49 14.48
CA ALA A 20 -14.40 -12.78 14.94
C ALA A 20 -13.75 -13.94 14.17
N GLU A 21 -14.51 -14.94 13.78
CA GLU A 21 -13.98 -16.08 13.03
C GLU A 21 -13.52 -15.65 11.63
N GLU A 22 -14.31 -14.84 10.94
CA GLU A 22 -13.94 -14.29 9.66
C GLU A 22 -12.71 -13.38 9.76
N LEU A 23 -12.60 -12.63 10.84
CA LEU A 23 -11.43 -11.79 11.09
C LEU A 23 -10.17 -12.62 11.24
N LYS A 24 -10.23 -13.74 11.98
CA LYS A 24 -9.09 -14.63 12.16
C LYS A 24 -8.61 -15.20 10.82
N ILE A 25 -9.55 -15.60 9.96
CA ILE A 25 -9.25 -16.12 8.63
C ILE A 25 -8.56 -15.03 7.81
N ARG A 26 -9.10 -13.82 7.81
CA ARG A 26 -8.51 -12.68 7.08
C ARG A 26 -7.11 -12.35 7.59
N MET A 27 -6.91 -12.36 8.91
CA MET A 27 -5.61 -12.12 9.51
C MET A 27 -4.58 -13.17 9.11
N ALA A 28 -4.99 -14.44 9.03
CA ALA A 28 -4.11 -15.51 8.58
C ALA A 28 -3.68 -15.31 7.12
N GLU A 29 -4.60 -14.88 6.27
CA GLU A 29 -4.31 -14.59 4.86
C GLU A 29 -3.34 -13.42 4.71
N VAL A 30 -3.53 -12.36 5.48
CA VAL A 30 -2.63 -11.19 5.47
C VAL A 30 -1.24 -11.60 5.95
N ARG A 31 -1.17 -12.44 6.99
CA ARG A 31 0.11 -12.93 7.49
C ARG A 31 0.84 -13.79 6.46
N ALA A 32 0.11 -14.65 5.76
CA ALA A 32 0.68 -15.46 4.69
C ALA A 32 1.22 -14.57 3.55
N ALA A 33 0.47 -13.56 3.16
CA ALA A 33 0.90 -12.60 2.15
C ALA A 33 2.14 -11.84 2.61
N GLN A 34 2.20 -11.42 3.87
CA GLN A 34 3.35 -10.72 4.43
C GLN A 34 4.60 -11.60 4.44
N THR A 35 4.45 -12.88 4.76
CA THR A 35 5.56 -13.82 4.73
C THR A 35 6.13 -13.94 3.32
N THR A 36 5.29 -14.03 2.32
CA THR A 36 5.72 -14.03 0.91
C THR A 36 6.41 -12.72 0.56
N PHE A 37 5.81 -11.60 0.91
CA PHE A 37 6.34 -10.26 0.63
C PHE A 37 7.72 -10.05 1.27
N SER A 38 7.94 -10.61 2.45
CA SER A 38 9.22 -10.48 3.17
C SER A 38 10.41 -11.07 2.42
N THR A 39 10.15 -11.92 1.41
CA THR A 39 11.20 -12.51 0.58
C THR A 39 11.51 -11.68 -0.67
N PHE A 40 10.78 -10.60 -0.90
CA PHE A 40 10.94 -9.80 -2.12
C PHE A 40 12.24 -9.00 -2.10
N THR A 41 12.80 -8.82 -3.29
CA THR A 41 13.97 -7.98 -3.49
C THR A 41 13.58 -6.49 -3.50
N GLN A 42 14.57 -5.62 -3.36
CA GLN A 42 14.34 -4.18 -3.49
C GLN A 42 13.72 -3.82 -4.84
N GLU A 43 14.17 -4.47 -5.91
CA GLU A 43 13.61 -4.24 -7.25
C GLU A 43 12.12 -4.59 -7.31
N GLN A 44 11.71 -5.70 -6.71
CA GLN A 44 10.32 -6.10 -6.66
C GLN A 44 9.48 -5.13 -5.83
N VAL A 45 9.99 -4.70 -4.69
CA VAL A 45 9.31 -3.72 -3.83
C VAL A 45 9.19 -2.38 -4.54
N ASP A 46 10.23 -1.92 -5.21
CA ASP A 46 10.20 -0.68 -5.97
C ASP A 46 9.18 -0.73 -7.10
N HIS A 47 9.07 -1.86 -7.77
CA HIS A 47 8.06 -2.06 -8.80
C HIS A 47 6.65 -1.96 -8.23
N ILE A 48 6.39 -2.59 -7.10
CA ILE A 48 5.09 -2.53 -6.41
C ILE A 48 4.78 -1.09 -6.01
N PHE A 49 5.73 -0.39 -5.44
CA PHE A 49 5.56 1.01 -5.05
C PHE A 49 5.20 1.88 -6.24
N LYS A 50 5.91 1.71 -7.35
CA LYS A 50 5.64 2.44 -8.58
C LYS A 50 4.23 2.17 -9.10
N GLU A 51 3.85 0.91 -9.22
CA GLU A 51 2.53 0.55 -9.75
C GLU A 51 1.39 1.02 -8.84
N ALA A 52 1.55 0.90 -7.54
CA ALA A 52 0.57 1.40 -6.57
C ALA A 52 0.43 2.91 -6.67
N SER A 53 1.54 3.63 -6.82
CA SER A 53 1.53 5.09 -6.95
C SER A 53 0.85 5.55 -8.23
N ILE A 54 1.10 4.87 -9.33
CA ILE A 54 0.44 5.16 -10.61
C ILE A 54 -1.07 4.93 -10.49
N ALA A 55 -1.48 3.80 -9.92
CA ALA A 55 -2.89 3.48 -9.75
C ALA A 55 -3.60 4.51 -8.87
N ALA A 56 -2.96 4.90 -7.77
CA ALA A 56 -3.51 5.91 -6.86
C ALA A 56 -3.63 7.27 -7.55
N ASN A 57 -2.64 7.66 -8.33
CA ASN A 57 -2.67 8.93 -9.06
C ASN A 57 -3.76 8.96 -10.12
N VAL A 58 -3.93 7.86 -10.86
CA VAL A 58 -5.02 7.74 -11.84
C VAL A 58 -6.38 7.86 -11.16
N ALA A 59 -6.53 7.31 -9.98
CA ALA A 59 -7.78 7.32 -9.22
C ALA A 59 -7.99 8.57 -8.37
N ARG A 60 -7.10 9.56 -8.41
CA ARG A 60 -7.13 10.72 -7.49
C ARG A 60 -8.43 11.51 -7.52
N ILE A 61 -9.01 11.67 -8.70
CA ILE A 61 -10.27 12.43 -8.84
C ILE A 61 -11.47 11.62 -8.37
N PRO A 62 -11.73 10.41 -8.88
CA PRO A 62 -12.87 9.64 -8.41
C PRO A 62 -12.79 9.33 -6.90
N LEU A 63 -11.61 9.08 -6.35
CA LEU A 63 -11.47 8.85 -4.92
C LEU A 63 -11.78 10.11 -4.10
N ALA A 64 -11.39 11.29 -4.59
CA ALA A 64 -11.73 12.54 -3.93
C ALA A 64 -13.24 12.78 -3.88
N LYS A 65 -13.93 12.52 -4.98
CA LYS A 65 -15.38 12.63 -5.05
C LYS A 65 -16.05 11.65 -4.10
N LEU A 66 -15.62 10.41 -4.09
CA LEU A 66 -16.16 9.39 -3.21
C LEU A 66 -15.95 9.74 -1.73
N ALA A 67 -14.79 10.25 -1.38
CA ALA A 67 -14.48 10.63 0.01
C ALA A 67 -15.41 11.74 0.51
N VAL A 68 -15.64 12.75 -0.31
CA VAL A 68 -16.58 13.83 0.06
C VAL A 68 -18.01 13.31 0.14
N GLU A 69 -18.41 12.47 -0.80
CA GLU A 69 -19.74 11.88 -0.82
C GLU A 69 -20.02 11.02 0.42
N GLU A 70 -19.07 10.17 0.81
CA GLU A 70 -19.24 9.28 1.96
C GLU A 70 -19.18 10.01 3.29
N THR A 71 -18.32 11.01 3.42
CA THR A 71 -18.08 11.67 4.71
C THR A 71 -18.83 12.97 4.87
N GLY A 72 -19.24 13.60 3.79
CA GLY A 72 -19.80 14.94 3.81
C GLY A 72 -18.80 16.02 4.26
N MET A 73 -17.50 15.70 4.26
CA MET A 73 -16.47 16.60 4.79
C MET A 73 -15.46 16.98 3.72
N GLY A 74 -15.08 18.25 3.71
CA GLY A 74 -14.05 18.78 2.85
C GLY A 74 -14.57 19.15 1.46
N LEU A 75 -13.64 19.57 0.62
CA LEU A 75 -13.90 19.98 -0.76
C LEU A 75 -13.22 18.99 -1.71
N VAL A 76 -13.90 18.65 -2.79
CA VAL A 76 -13.37 17.72 -3.80
C VAL A 76 -12.04 18.24 -4.34
N GLU A 77 -11.94 19.52 -4.67
CA GLU A 77 -10.72 20.12 -5.22
C GLU A 77 -9.51 19.95 -4.29
N ASP A 78 -9.71 20.17 -3.00
CA ASP A 78 -8.65 20.02 -2.01
C ASP A 78 -8.22 18.55 -1.86
N LYS A 79 -9.18 17.65 -1.92
CA LYS A 79 -8.88 16.21 -1.83
C LYS A 79 -8.17 15.69 -3.09
N VAL A 80 -8.45 16.25 -4.25
CA VAL A 80 -7.71 15.93 -5.48
C VAL A 80 -6.25 16.34 -5.33
N ILE A 81 -5.98 17.54 -4.83
CA ILE A 81 -4.62 18.04 -4.59
C ILE A 81 -3.89 17.14 -3.57
N LYS A 82 -4.56 16.80 -2.48
CA LYS A 82 -4.01 15.91 -1.46
C LYS A 82 -3.68 14.54 -2.03
N ASN A 83 -4.58 13.96 -2.81
CA ASN A 83 -4.37 12.64 -3.41
C ASN A 83 -3.23 12.66 -4.42
N HIS A 84 -3.11 13.73 -5.19
CA HIS A 84 -1.98 13.91 -6.11
C HIS A 84 -0.67 13.99 -5.35
N TYR A 85 -0.61 14.77 -4.28
CA TYR A 85 0.56 14.88 -3.44
C TYR A 85 0.98 13.52 -2.89
N ALA A 86 0.02 12.78 -2.33
CA ALA A 86 0.30 11.49 -1.71
C ALA A 86 0.75 10.43 -2.72
N SER A 87 0.22 10.46 -3.94
CA SER A 87 0.52 9.42 -4.93
C SER A 87 1.71 9.74 -5.81
N GLU A 88 1.87 10.97 -6.25
CA GLU A 88 2.93 11.33 -7.20
C GLU A 88 4.11 12.02 -6.54
N TYR A 89 3.86 13.05 -5.75
CA TYR A 89 4.95 13.79 -5.10
C TYR A 89 5.72 12.89 -4.13
N ILE A 90 5.04 12.17 -3.28
CA ILE A 90 5.68 11.28 -2.31
C ILE A 90 6.44 10.15 -3.03
N TYR A 91 5.84 9.59 -4.08
CA TYR A 91 6.54 8.58 -4.87
C TYR A 91 7.87 9.12 -5.41
N ASN A 92 7.84 10.27 -6.06
CA ASN A 92 9.05 10.87 -6.65
C ASN A 92 10.10 11.22 -5.59
N ALA A 93 9.67 11.61 -4.40
CA ALA A 93 10.58 11.94 -3.30
C ALA A 93 11.29 10.71 -2.72
N TYR A 94 10.63 9.56 -2.70
CA TYR A 94 11.12 8.38 -1.99
C TYR A 94 11.38 7.13 -2.83
N LYS A 95 11.18 7.21 -4.13
CA LYS A 95 11.33 6.04 -5.03
C LYS A 95 12.71 5.38 -5.00
N ASN A 96 13.73 6.12 -4.60
CA ASN A 96 15.10 5.60 -4.53
C ASN A 96 15.53 5.20 -3.11
N SER A 97 14.61 5.21 -2.16
CA SER A 97 14.91 4.84 -0.78
C SER A 97 15.09 3.33 -0.64
N GLN A 98 16.08 2.94 0.13
CA GLN A 98 16.27 1.54 0.47
C GLN A 98 15.26 1.12 1.54
N THR A 99 14.49 0.08 1.25
CA THR A 99 13.45 -0.42 2.16
C THR A 99 13.56 -1.92 2.41
N VAL A 100 14.50 -2.58 1.74
CA VAL A 100 14.71 -4.03 1.87
C VAL A 100 16.07 -4.27 2.50
N GLY A 101 16.11 -5.16 3.48
CA GLY A 101 17.32 -5.54 4.19
C GLY A 101 17.68 -4.59 5.33
N VAL A 102 18.86 -4.76 5.88
CA VAL A 102 19.40 -3.89 6.94
C VAL A 102 20.21 -2.79 6.27
N PHE A 103 19.76 -1.56 6.37
CA PHE A 103 20.41 -0.41 5.74
C PHE A 103 21.07 0.54 6.74
N GLU A 104 20.75 0.39 8.04
CA GLU A 104 21.37 1.14 9.11
C GLU A 104 21.31 0.33 10.39
N HIS A 105 22.41 0.31 11.13
CA HIS A 105 22.48 -0.35 12.42
C HIS A 105 23.18 0.57 13.41
N ASP A 106 22.44 1.06 14.38
CA ASP A 106 22.96 1.92 15.43
C ASP A 106 22.98 1.16 16.76
N GLN A 107 24.15 0.65 17.11
CA GLN A 107 24.34 -0.10 18.35
C GLN A 107 24.19 0.76 19.60
N ALA A 108 24.57 2.02 19.51
CA ALA A 108 24.49 2.93 20.65
C ALA A 108 23.05 3.31 20.96
N GLY A 109 22.22 3.50 19.95
CA GLY A 109 20.81 3.82 20.10
C GLY A 109 19.88 2.63 20.16
N GLY A 110 20.36 1.43 19.83
CA GLY A 110 19.55 0.22 19.75
C GLY A 110 18.54 0.24 18.61
N ILE A 111 18.80 1.01 17.57
CA ILE A 111 17.93 1.18 16.41
C ILE A 111 18.56 0.50 15.20
N SER A 112 17.77 -0.26 14.49
CA SER A 112 18.19 -0.92 13.26
C SER A 112 17.34 -0.48 12.09
#